data_fae6a7b9a5691b2fc55889ee17046e3d
#
_entry.id   fae6a7b9a5691b2fc55889ee17046e3d
#
_cell.length_a   1.000
_cell.length_b   1.000
_cell.length_c   1.000
_cell.angle_alpha   90.00
_cell.angle_beta   90.00
_cell.angle_gamma   90.00
#
_symmetry.space_group_name_H-M   'P 1'
#
loop_
_entity.id
_entity.type
_entity.pdbx_description
1 polymer ?
#
loop_
_entity_poly.entity_id
_entity_poly.type
_entity_poly.pdbx_seq_one_letter_code
_entity_poly.pdbx_strand_id
1 'polypeptide(L)'
;MIKVISFGEALVDMLSSRVSEDQAENSDSVNERFTKFPGGAPANVAAAIGKLGGDSYFAGKVGADMFGDFLVKSLEAMHVRTDYLLQTSEAKTALAFVSLDKTGERSFEFYRGPSADLLFAPHEFQPEWFDDRGIFHFCSNTLTEPGILEATQAGLEKARSAGWLVSFDMNLRNNLWPKGTDPYAPVWACVEQADLVKLSAEELAFLCRHQNETKVLQKILKAGASLVLVTDGGKPLRYFTSSHYGSIEPRNVQMVDSTAAGDAFVGGLLYRLSDLDITAASLKALGEDPEQLEDILTFASACGAHAVTHAGAFTSLPGLEEVSAYLPG
;
A
#
# COMPACT_ATOMS: atom_id res chain seq x y z
N MET A 1 -10.40 18.68 -1.21
CA MET A 1 -9.58 17.44 -1.00
C MET A 1 -9.99 16.83 0.33
N ILE A 2 -10.32 15.54 0.34
CA ILE A 2 -10.72 14.82 1.55
C ILE A 2 -9.53 14.11 2.19
N LYS A 3 -9.63 13.88 3.51
CA LYS A 3 -8.61 13.20 4.33
C LYS A 3 -8.39 11.76 3.84
N VAL A 4 -7.12 11.32 3.80
CA VAL A 4 -6.78 9.91 3.58
C VAL A 4 -6.03 9.38 4.79
N ILE A 5 -6.56 8.34 5.43
CA ILE A 5 -5.89 7.59 6.49
C ILE A 5 -5.37 6.29 5.88
N SER A 6 -4.05 6.12 5.85
CA SER A 6 -3.42 4.86 5.51
C SER A 6 -3.04 4.13 6.80
N PHE A 7 -3.63 2.95 7.02
CA PHE A 7 -3.49 2.17 8.24
C PHE A 7 -2.66 0.92 8.04
N GLY A 8 -1.70 0.70 8.93
CA GLY A 8 -0.94 -0.53 8.98
C GLY A 8 0.50 -0.37 9.47
N GLU A 9 1.41 -1.14 8.88
CA GLU A 9 2.80 -1.13 9.28
C GLU A 9 3.61 0.01 8.66
N ALA A 10 4.46 0.59 9.48
CA ALA A 10 5.68 1.25 9.06
C ALA A 10 6.86 0.46 9.60
N LEU A 11 7.82 0.16 8.77
CA LEU A 11 8.99 -0.64 9.12
C LEU A 11 10.27 -0.04 8.50
N VAL A 12 11.42 -0.50 8.96
CA VAL A 12 12.69 -0.09 8.39
C VAL A 12 13.24 -1.19 7.51
N ASP A 13 13.43 -0.89 6.23
CA ASP A 13 14.15 -1.74 5.30
C ASP A 13 15.67 -1.55 5.50
N MET A 14 16.34 -2.63 5.87
CA MET A 14 17.77 -2.72 6.03
C MET A 14 18.38 -3.32 4.77
N LEU A 15 18.81 -2.45 3.83
CA LEU A 15 19.34 -2.89 2.54
C LEU A 15 20.83 -3.20 2.66
N SER A 16 21.20 -4.42 2.30
CA SER A 16 22.57 -4.86 2.27
C SER A 16 23.39 -4.11 1.21
N SER A 17 24.62 -3.80 1.52
CA SER A 17 25.60 -3.25 0.56
C SER A 17 25.87 -4.20 -0.64
N ARG A 18 25.51 -5.48 -0.53
CA ARG A 18 25.62 -6.45 -1.62
C ARG A 18 24.52 -6.29 -2.68
N VAL A 19 23.42 -5.62 -2.32
CA VAL A 19 22.29 -5.34 -3.22
C VAL A 19 22.46 -3.99 -3.93
N SER A 20 23.21 -3.04 -3.33
CA SER A 20 23.46 -1.73 -3.92
C SER A 20 24.62 -1.79 -4.91
N GLU A 21 24.42 -1.29 -6.13
CA GLU A 21 25.39 -1.32 -7.23
C GLU A 21 26.73 -0.58 -6.96
N ASP A 22 26.77 0.28 -5.93
CA ASP A 22 27.93 1.14 -5.64
C ASP A 22 29.12 0.40 -4.98
N GLN A 23 29.06 -0.92 -4.77
CA GLN A 23 30.08 -1.65 -4.02
C GLN A 23 30.56 -2.98 -4.65
N ALA A 24 30.58 -3.08 -5.97
CA ALA A 24 31.15 -4.21 -6.67
C ALA A 24 32.66 -4.44 -6.36
N GLU A 25 33.34 -3.51 -5.70
CA GLU A 25 34.79 -3.58 -5.42
C GLU A 25 35.15 -4.34 -4.14
N ASN A 26 34.21 -4.77 -3.28
CA ASN A 26 34.49 -5.46 -2.02
C ASN A 26 33.66 -6.72 -1.78
N SER A 27 33.47 -7.56 -2.79
CA SER A 27 32.70 -8.82 -2.68
C SER A 27 33.30 -9.84 -1.70
N ASP A 28 34.55 -9.68 -1.28
CA ASP A 28 35.30 -10.60 -0.39
C ASP A 28 35.30 -10.13 1.10
N SER A 29 34.67 -9.03 1.45
CA SER A 29 34.69 -8.61 2.85
C SER A 29 33.70 -9.43 3.69
N VAL A 30 34.18 -10.00 4.79
CA VAL A 30 33.37 -10.67 5.81
C VAL A 30 32.34 -9.71 6.45
N ASN A 31 32.57 -8.40 6.34
CA ASN A 31 31.74 -7.35 6.94
C ASN A 31 30.72 -6.83 5.93
N GLU A 32 29.49 -7.25 6.08
CA GLU A 32 28.34 -6.72 5.35
C GLU A 32 27.79 -5.44 6.03
N ARG A 33 27.51 -4.42 5.24
CA ARG A 33 26.93 -3.17 5.72
C ARG A 33 25.46 -3.12 5.35
N PHE A 34 24.64 -2.50 6.19
CA PHE A 34 23.23 -2.27 5.93
C PHE A 34 22.92 -0.77 5.98
N THR A 35 22.24 -0.29 4.97
CA THR A 35 21.67 1.07 4.96
C THR A 35 20.18 0.98 5.24
N LYS A 36 19.69 1.84 6.16
CA LYS A 36 18.29 1.84 6.55
C LYS A 36 17.48 2.77 5.65
N PHE A 37 16.32 2.29 5.23
CA PHE A 37 15.33 3.05 4.49
C PHE A 37 13.96 2.94 5.16
N PRO A 38 13.08 3.98 5.09
CA PRO A 38 11.71 3.84 5.53
C PRO A 38 10.93 2.98 4.53
N GLY A 39 10.05 2.11 5.06
CA GLY A 39 9.23 1.19 4.27
C GLY A 39 7.94 0.82 5.01
N GLY A 40 7.26 -0.19 4.50
CA GLY A 40 5.92 -0.59 4.88
C GLY A 40 4.90 -0.12 3.86
N ALA A 41 4.09 -1.03 3.31
CA ALA A 41 3.20 -0.68 2.21
C ALA A 41 2.22 0.44 2.54
N PRO A 42 1.51 0.44 3.70
CA PRO A 42 0.64 1.57 4.06
C PRO A 42 1.41 2.87 4.29
N ALA A 43 2.64 2.81 4.81
CA ALA A 43 3.49 3.98 5.00
C ALA A 43 3.96 4.55 3.65
N ASN A 44 4.29 3.69 2.69
CA ASN A 44 4.64 4.09 1.32
C ASN A 44 3.45 4.79 0.63
N VAL A 45 2.23 4.27 0.79
CA VAL A 45 1.00 4.90 0.25
C VAL A 45 0.78 6.27 0.89
N ALA A 46 0.88 6.38 2.23
CA ALA A 46 0.76 7.67 2.91
C ALA A 46 1.80 8.68 2.41
N ALA A 47 3.07 8.24 2.29
CA ALA A 47 4.17 9.06 1.80
C ALA A 47 3.95 9.52 0.35
N ALA A 48 3.43 8.65 -0.53
CA ALA A 48 3.11 8.99 -1.91
C ALA A 48 2.03 10.08 -1.97
N ILE A 49 0.95 9.95 -1.19
CA ILE A 49 -0.11 10.95 -1.12
C ILE A 49 0.42 12.29 -0.58
N GLY A 50 1.21 12.26 0.50
CA GLY A 50 1.78 13.47 1.10
C GLY A 50 2.74 14.19 0.15
N LYS A 51 3.61 13.46 -0.56
CA LYS A 51 4.54 14.04 -1.56
C LYS A 51 3.80 14.67 -2.76
N LEU A 52 2.63 14.14 -3.12
CA LEU A 52 1.73 14.73 -4.13
C LEU A 52 0.96 15.94 -3.61
N GLY A 53 1.04 16.27 -2.32
CA GLY A 53 0.37 17.40 -1.69
C GLY A 53 -1.04 17.09 -1.15
N GLY A 54 -1.38 15.81 -0.98
CA GLY A 54 -2.65 15.34 -0.42
C GLY A 54 -2.73 15.47 1.10
N ASP A 55 -3.95 15.48 1.65
CA ASP A 55 -4.21 15.47 3.11
C ASP A 55 -4.03 14.05 3.66
N SER A 56 -2.78 13.66 3.85
CA SER A 56 -2.33 12.31 4.17
C SER A 56 -2.06 12.13 5.65
N TYR A 57 -2.67 11.10 6.24
CA TYR A 57 -2.40 10.64 7.60
C TYR A 57 -1.91 9.20 7.58
N PHE A 58 -0.93 8.91 8.42
CA PHE A 58 -0.54 7.53 8.67
C PHE A 58 -1.03 7.10 10.06
N ALA A 59 -1.83 6.04 10.11
CA ALA A 59 -2.29 5.39 11.34
C ALA A 59 -1.56 4.07 11.53
N GLY A 60 -0.96 3.88 12.71
CA GLY A 60 -0.19 2.68 13.00
C GLY A 60 0.57 2.82 14.31
N LYS A 61 1.47 1.87 14.58
CA LYS A 61 2.27 1.88 15.79
C LYS A 61 3.72 1.48 15.51
N VAL A 62 4.66 2.21 16.10
CA VAL A 62 6.09 1.93 16.03
C VAL A 62 6.68 1.84 17.45
N GLY A 63 7.86 1.28 17.60
CA GLY A 63 8.54 1.26 18.88
C GLY A 63 8.99 2.65 19.32
N ALA A 64 9.00 2.90 20.62
CA ALA A 64 9.70 4.04 21.22
C ALA A 64 11.22 3.76 21.21
N ASP A 65 11.79 3.73 19.99
CA ASP A 65 13.18 3.42 19.72
C ASP A 65 13.73 4.24 18.53
N MET A 66 15.04 4.12 18.26
CA MET A 66 15.70 4.88 17.21
C MET A 66 15.14 4.65 15.81
N PHE A 67 14.49 3.51 15.57
CA PHE A 67 13.87 3.17 14.28
C PHE A 67 12.48 3.78 14.18
N GLY A 68 11.69 3.76 15.26
CA GLY A 68 10.41 4.46 15.34
C GLY A 68 10.57 5.96 15.14
N ASP A 69 11.54 6.58 15.82
CA ASP A 69 11.86 8.01 15.64
C ASP A 69 12.30 8.33 14.21
N PHE A 70 13.02 7.40 13.56
CA PHE A 70 13.41 7.54 12.17
C PHE A 70 12.20 7.51 11.23
N LEU A 71 11.25 6.61 11.46
CA LEU A 71 10.05 6.48 10.64
C LEU A 71 9.12 7.68 10.78
N VAL A 72 8.91 8.18 12.02
CA VAL A 72 8.14 9.43 12.26
C VAL A 72 8.72 10.57 11.44
N LYS A 73 10.02 10.85 11.57
CA LYS A 73 10.71 11.91 10.82
C LYS A 73 10.65 11.70 9.30
N SER A 74 10.74 10.45 8.85
CA SER A 74 10.69 10.15 7.42
C SER A 74 9.31 10.41 6.83
N LEU A 75 8.23 10.08 7.56
CA LEU A 75 6.85 10.37 7.16
C LEU A 75 6.58 11.89 7.17
N GLU A 76 7.00 12.60 8.21
CA GLU A 76 6.89 14.06 8.28
C GLU A 76 7.61 14.75 7.12
N ALA A 77 8.80 14.27 6.73
CA ALA A 77 9.54 14.79 5.58
C ALA A 77 8.82 14.57 4.24
N MET A 78 7.90 13.62 4.18
CA MET A 78 7.01 13.35 3.04
C MET A 78 5.65 14.07 3.19
N HIS A 79 5.52 15.04 4.09
CA HIS A 79 4.31 15.80 4.38
C HIS A 79 3.13 14.95 4.88
N VAL A 80 3.41 13.78 5.47
CA VAL A 80 2.40 12.94 6.11
C VAL A 80 2.17 13.43 7.53
N ARG A 81 0.91 13.55 7.93
CA ARG A 81 0.54 13.85 9.31
C ARG A 81 0.69 12.59 10.16
N THR A 82 1.45 12.71 11.24
CA THR A 82 1.80 11.60 12.15
C THR A 82 1.02 11.61 13.46
N ASP A 83 -0.05 12.42 13.56
CA ASP A 83 -0.92 12.51 14.75
C ASP A 83 -1.59 11.17 15.11
N TYR A 84 -1.69 10.25 14.15
CA TYR A 84 -2.29 8.92 14.32
C TYR A 84 -1.24 7.81 14.39
N LEU A 85 0.03 8.15 14.35
CA LEU A 85 1.16 7.24 14.53
C LEU A 85 1.55 7.17 16.00
N LEU A 86 1.26 6.03 16.62
CA LEU A 86 1.53 5.81 18.03
C LEU A 86 2.95 5.25 18.25
N GLN A 87 3.54 5.52 19.41
CA GLN A 87 4.79 4.90 19.84
C GLN A 87 4.58 4.08 21.11
N THR A 88 5.23 2.90 21.21
CA THR A 88 5.15 2.02 22.38
C THR A 88 6.52 1.56 22.83
N SER A 89 6.71 1.41 24.14
CA SER A 89 7.88 0.73 24.74
C SER A 89 7.72 -0.78 24.87
N GLU A 90 6.52 -1.33 24.63
CA GLU A 90 6.21 -2.74 24.83
C GLU A 90 6.82 -3.64 23.75
N ALA A 91 7.01 -3.12 22.55
CA ALA A 91 7.66 -3.84 21.45
C ALA A 91 8.55 -2.92 20.62
N LYS A 92 9.43 -3.51 19.83
CA LYS A 92 10.34 -2.80 18.94
C LYS A 92 9.69 -2.51 17.59
N THR A 93 10.23 -1.51 16.89
CA THR A 93 9.89 -1.23 15.51
C THR A 93 10.25 -2.43 14.62
N ALA A 94 9.36 -2.78 13.71
CA ALA A 94 9.58 -3.85 12.73
C ALA A 94 10.74 -3.52 11.78
N LEU A 95 11.53 -4.53 11.43
CA LEU A 95 12.62 -4.43 10.46
C LEU A 95 12.42 -5.47 9.36
N ALA A 96 12.82 -5.12 8.14
CA ALA A 96 12.99 -6.05 7.03
C ALA A 96 14.45 -5.99 6.55
N PHE A 97 15.13 -7.12 6.50
CA PHE A 97 16.47 -7.20 5.92
C PHE A 97 16.36 -7.64 4.48
N VAL A 98 17.00 -6.89 3.59
CA VAL A 98 17.05 -7.18 2.16
C VAL A 98 18.50 -7.45 1.80
N SER A 99 18.79 -8.68 1.42
CA SER A 99 20.13 -9.15 1.01
C SER A 99 20.01 -9.98 -0.27
N LEU A 100 21.13 -10.46 -0.78
CA LEU A 100 21.15 -11.45 -1.87
C LEU A 100 21.20 -12.85 -1.27
N ASP A 101 20.43 -13.76 -1.84
CA ASP A 101 20.51 -15.17 -1.53
C ASP A 101 21.73 -15.84 -2.21
N LYS A 102 21.84 -17.15 -2.05
CA LYS A 102 22.96 -17.94 -2.64
C LYS A 102 22.96 -17.96 -4.17
N THR A 103 21.85 -17.60 -4.80
CA THR A 103 21.69 -17.53 -6.26
C THR A 103 21.91 -16.12 -6.80
N GLY A 104 22.09 -15.12 -5.92
CA GLY A 104 22.20 -13.71 -6.27
C GLY A 104 20.85 -13.00 -6.42
N GLU A 105 19.75 -13.65 -6.03
CA GLU A 105 18.43 -13.05 -6.02
C GLU A 105 18.16 -12.33 -4.69
N ARG A 106 17.28 -11.30 -4.70
CA ARG A 106 16.90 -10.59 -3.48
C ARG A 106 16.16 -11.52 -2.52
N SER A 107 16.64 -11.57 -1.29
CA SER A 107 16.03 -12.30 -0.17
C SER A 107 15.55 -11.32 0.88
N PHE A 108 14.34 -11.55 1.41
CA PHE A 108 13.72 -10.72 2.44
C PHE A 108 13.58 -11.53 3.73
N GLU A 109 14.13 -11.01 4.82
CA GLU A 109 13.95 -11.57 6.15
C GLU A 109 13.29 -10.52 7.08
N PHE A 110 12.10 -10.85 7.57
CA PHE A 110 11.31 -9.95 8.41
C PHE A 110 11.55 -10.23 9.89
N TYR A 111 11.90 -9.19 10.63
CA TYR A 111 11.95 -9.16 12.08
C TYR A 111 10.70 -8.40 12.59
N ARG A 112 9.54 -9.08 12.49
CA ARG A 112 8.22 -8.52 12.76
C ARG A 112 7.44 -9.30 13.83
N GLY A 113 8.05 -10.17 14.59
CA GLY A 113 7.29 -10.92 15.60
C GLY A 113 8.06 -11.11 16.92
N PRO A 114 7.60 -10.52 18.05
CA PRO A 114 6.57 -9.47 18.16
C PRO A 114 7.13 -8.07 17.85
N SER A 115 6.37 -7.26 17.11
CA SER A 115 6.74 -5.86 16.78
C SER A 115 5.59 -4.90 17.10
N ALA A 116 5.93 -3.61 17.20
CA ALA A 116 5.01 -2.59 17.67
C ALA A 116 3.77 -2.44 16.79
N ASP A 117 3.90 -2.57 15.47
CA ASP A 117 2.79 -2.47 14.51
C ASP A 117 1.70 -3.54 14.74
N LEU A 118 2.07 -4.72 15.25
CA LEU A 118 1.11 -5.78 15.60
C LEU A 118 0.34 -5.51 16.89
N LEU A 119 0.79 -4.53 17.69
CA LEU A 119 0.17 -4.16 18.97
C LEU A 119 -0.84 -3.01 18.86
N PHE A 120 -1.16 -2.55 17.64
CA PHE A 120 -2.22 -1.57 17.48
C PHE A 120 -3.57 -2.21 17.82
N ALA A 121 -4.33 -1.57 18.72
CA ALA A 121 -5.55 -2.14 19.28
C ALA A 121 -6.81 -1.38 18.85
N PRO A 122 -8.00 -2.01 18.86
CA PRO A 122 -9.27 -1.40 18.42
C PRO A 122 -9.62 -0.07 19.09
N HIS A 123 -9.29 0.08 20.39
CA HIS A 123 -9.59 1.28 21.17
C HIS A 123 -8.69 2.47 20.85
N GLU A 124 -7.62 2.27 20.09
CA GLU A 124 -6.67 3.32 19.69
C GLU A 124 -7.17 4.13 18.49
N PHE A 125 -8.13 3.61 17.74
CA PHE A 125 -8.87 4.41 16.77
C PHE A 125 -9.79 5.40 17.50
N GLN A 126 -9.44 6.67 17.50
CA GLN A 126 -10.26 7.71 18.11
C GLN A 126 -11.44 8.06 17.16
N PRO A 127 -12.65 8.30 17.70
CA PRO A 127 -13.81 8.68 16.89
C PRO A 127 -13.55 9.89 15.99
N GLU A 128 -12.83 10.89 16.50
CA GLU A 128 -12.52 12.17 15.85
C GLU A 128 -11.68 11.99 14.56
N TRP A 129 -11.05 10.84 14.38
CA TRP A 129 -10.32 10.55 13.14
C TRP A 129 -11.27 10.45 11.95
N PHE A 130 -12.53 10.09 12.20
CA PHE A 130 -13.56 9.82 11.19
C PHE A 130 -14.68 10.87 11.14
N ASP A 131 -14.51 12.04 11.77
CA ASP A 131 -15.55 13.07 11.88
C ASP A 131 -15.95 13.68 10.52
N ASP A 132 -14.98 13.80 9.59
CA ASP A 132 -15.21 14.33 8.24
C ASP A 132 -15.36 13.22 7.21
N ARG A 133 -15.48 13.59 5.94
CA ARG A 133 -15.40 12.66 4.81
C ARG A 133 -13.94 12.26 4.56
N GLY A 134 -13.71 11.01 4.18
CA GLY A 134 -12.36 10.56 3.94
C GLY A 134 -12.27 9.21 3.24
N ILE A 135 -11.02 8.76 3.10
CA ILE A 135 -10.64 7.46 2.57
C ILE A 135 -9.86 6.72 3.65
N PHE A 136 -10.29 5.49 3.98
CA PHE A 136 -9.57 4.58 4.85
C PHE A 136 -8.89 3.51 4.00
N HIS A 137 -7.57 3.51 3.97
CA HIS A 137 -6.77 2.57 3.20
C HIS A 137 -5.98 1.63 4.10
N PHE A 138 -5.91 0.35 3.71
CA PHE A 138 -5.12 -0.67 4.40
C PHE A 138 -4.73 -1.80 3.43
N CYS A 139 -3.86 -2.71 3.89
CA CYS A 139 -3.46 -3.90 3.13
C CYS A 139 -3.50 -5.18 3.99
N SER A 140 -3.27 -6.35 3.39
CA SER A 140 -3.41 -7.65 4.07
C SER A 140 -2.38 -7.88 5.18
N ASN A 141 -1.33 -7.07 5.29
CA ASN A 141 -0.34 -7.20 6.34
C ASN A 141 -0.88 -6.88 7.74
N THR A 142 -2.04 -6.19 7.83
CA THR A 142 -2.78 -5.97 9.08
C THR A 142 -3.74 -7.10 9.44
N LEU A 143 -3.69 -8.23 8.71
CA LEU A 143 -4.56 -9.40 8.93
C LEU A 143 -3.79 -10.62 9.43
N THR A 144 -2.47 -10.49 9.63
CA THR A 144 -1.55 -11.62 9.86
C THR A 144 -1.65 -12.24 11.24
N GLU A 145 -2.07 -11.45 12.24
CA GLU A 145 -2.18 -11.88 13.65
C GLU A 145 -3.54 -11.47 14.22
N PRO A 146 -4.10 -12.21 15.20
CA PRO A 146 -5.45 -11.95 15.73
C PRO A 146 -5.67 -10.53 16.25
N GLY A 147 -4.70 -9.96 16.97
CA GLY A 147 -4.82 -8.61 17.56
C GLY A 147 -4.93 -7.51 16.51
N ILE A 148 -4.03 -7.52 15.52
CA ILE A 148 -4.06 -6.51 14.46
C ILE A 148 -5.22 -6.74 13.48
N LEU A 149 -5.68 -7.98 13.30
CA LEU A 149 -6.90 -8.28 12.56
C LEU A 149 -8.13 -7.66 13.24
N GLU A 150 -8.27 -7.81 14.57
CA GLU A 150 -9.35 -7.20 15.35
C GLU A 150 -9.32 -5.66 15.25
N ALA A 151 -8.13 -5.06 15.33
CA ALA A 151 -7.96 -3.62 15.12
C ALA A 151 -8.37 -3.20 13.71
N THR A 152 -7.97 -3.95 12.68
CA THR A 152 -8.35 -3.69 11.29
C THR A 152 -9.86 -3.71 11.12
N GLN A 153 -10.55 -4.70 11.68
CA GLN A 153 -12.02 -4.78 11.64
C GLN A 153 -12.69 -3.60 12.34
N ALA A 154 -12.17 -3.16 13.48
CA ALA A 154 -12.66 -1.98 14.18
C ALA A 154 -12.49 -0.69 13.36
N GLY A 155 -11.34 -0.52 12.71
CA GLY A 155 -11.09 0.60 11.79
C GLY A 155 -12.06 0.60 10.60
N LEU A 156 -12.28 -0.58 9.98
CA LEU A 156 -13.25 -0.77 8.90
C LEU A 156 -14.67 -0.42 9.34
N GLU A 157 -15.12 -0.89 10.51
CA GLU A 157 -16.44 -0.59 11.05
C GLU A 157 -16.63 0.91 11.26
N LYS A 158 -15.64 1.60 11.85
CA LYS A 158 -15.68 3.06 12.06
C LYS A 158 -15.73 3.82 10.73
N ALA A 159 -14.85 3.49 9.78
CA ALA A 159 -14.81 4.13 8.47
C ALA A 159 -16.13 3.95 7.71
N ARG A 160 -16.67 2.74 7.65
CA ARG A 160 -17.95 2.44 7.00
C ARG A 160 -19.14 3.14 7.68
N SER A 161 -19.18 3.13 9.00
CA SER A 161 -20.23 3.81 9.78
C SER A 161 -20.24 5.32 9.56
N ALA A 162 -19.07 5.91 9.33
CA ALA A 162 -18.90 7.32 8.98
C ALA A 162 -19.13 7.63 7.48
N GLY A 163 -19.38 6.61 6.64
CA GLY A 163 -19.56 6.77 5.19
C GLY A 163 -18.28 7.05 4.42
N TRP A 164 -17.11 6.69 4.99
CA TRP A 164 -15.83 6.82 4.35
C TRP A 164 -15.67 5.81 3.22
N LEU A 165 -14.88 6.16 2.21
CA LEU A 165 -14.45 5.23 1.18
C LEU A 165 -13.42 4.26 1.77
N VAL A 166 -13.68 2.97 1.66
CA VAL A 166 -12.76 1.91 2.08
C VAL A 166 -11.95 1.41 0.89
N SER A 167 -10.63 1.58 0.95
CA SER A 167 -9.66 1.14 -0.05
C SER A 167 -8.82 -0.01 0.49
N PHE A 168 -8.83 -1.15 -0.18
CA PHE A 168 -8.05 -2.33 0.14
C PHE A 168 -7.09 -2.68 -0.99
N ASP A 169 -5.78 -2.56 -0.73
CA ASP A 169 -4.75 -3.20 -1.55
C ASP A 169 -4.40 -4.56 -0.95
N MET A 170 -4.66 -5.64 -1.67
CA MET A 170 -4.40 -6.96 -1.14
C MET A 170 -2.95 -7.13 -0.69
N ASN A 171 -2.00 -6.72 -1.49
CA ASN A 171 -0.56 -6.68 -1.19
C ASN A 171 -0.08 -7.87 -0.34
N LEU A 172 -0.42 -9.08 -0.79
CA LEU A 172 -0.23 -10.31 -0.03
C LEU A 172 1.25 -10.70 0.07
N ARG A 173 1.74 -10.81 1.29
CA ARG A 173 3.10 -11.27 1.64
C ARG A 173 3.01 -12.57 2.42
N ASN A 174 3.03 -13.71 1.72
CA ASN A 174 2.87 -15.04 2.34
C ASN A 174 3.85 -15.32 3.48
N ASN A 175 5.05 -14.75 3.43
CA ASN A 175 6.09 -14.90 4.44
C ASN A 175 5.85 -14.10 5.73
N LEU A 176 4.85 -13.23 5.78
CA LEU A 176 4.41 -12.53 6.99
C LEU A 176 3.31 -13.30 7.76
N TRP A 177 2.73 -14.32 7.16
CA TRP A 177 1.70 -15.12 7.80
C TRP A 177 2.30 -16.27 8.61
N PRO A 178 1.71 -16.64 9.77
CA PRO A 178 2.15 -17.80 10.52
C PRO A 178 2.15 -19.07 9.67
N LYS A 179 3.16 -19.92 9.87
CA LYS A 179 3.28 -21.17 9.10
C LYS A 179 2.01 -22.02 9.20
N GLY A 180 1.48 -22.42 8.04
CA GLY A 180 0.26 -23.25 7.97
C GLY A 180 -1.05 -22.47 8.00
N THR A 181 -1.00 -21.14 8.11
CA THR A 181 -2.19 -20.30 7.99
C THR A 181 -2.54 -20.10 6.52
N ASP A 182 -3.80 -20.26 6.17
CA ASP A 182 -4.34 -19.90 4.86
C ASP A 182 -4.89 -18.46 4.89
N PRO A 183 -4.28 -17.51 4.18
CA PRO A 183 -4.71 -16.11 4.19
C PRO A 183 -6.07 -15.87 3.53
N TYR A 184 -6.62 -16.86 2.82
CA TYR A 184 -7.78 -16.68 1.95
C TYR A 184 -9.01 -16.13 2.67
N ALA A 185 -9.39 -16.73 3.80
CA ALA A 185 -10.62 -16.34 4.48
C ALA A 185 -10.56 -14.91 5.07
N PRO A 186 -9.51 -14.49 5.81
CA PRO A 186 -9.42 -13.12 6.30
C PRO A 186 -9.28 -12.09 5.17
N VAL A 187 -8.53 -12.39 4.10
CA VAL A 187 -8.41 -11.51 2.93
C VAL A 187 -9.77 -11.36 2.25
N TRP A 188 -10.48 -12.47 2.02
CA TRP A 188 -11.80 -12.42 1.39
C TRP A 188 -12.80 -11.61 2.21
N ALA A 189 -12.79 -11.74 3.54
CA ALA A 189 -13.65 -10.95 4.42
C ALA A 189 -13.39 -9.43 4.31
N CYS A 190 -12.17 -9.01 4.02
CA CYS A 190 -11.84 -7.61 3.75
C CYS A 190 -12.26 -7.17 2.35
N VAL A 191 -12.09 -8.03 1.34
CA VAL A 191 -12.60 -7.78 -0.03
C VAL A 191 -14.10 -7.51 -0.04
N GLU A 192 -14.88 -8.22 0.78
CA GLU A 192 -16.34 -8.06 0.91
C GLU A 192 -16.75 -6.75 1.60
N GLN A 193 -15.80 -6.05 2.23
CA GLN A 193 -16.05 -4.80 2.96
C GLN A 193 -15.48 -3.56 2.27
N ALA A 194 -14.70 -3.73 1.22
CA ALA A 194 -14.04 -2.63 0.54
C ALA A 194 -14.86 -2.09 -0.64
N ASP A 195 -14.86 -0.76 -0.81
CA ASP A 195 -15.46 -0.07 -1.95
C ASP A 195 -14.51 -0.08 -3.17
N LEU A 196 -13.22 -0.03 -2.91
CA LEU A 196 -12.13 -0.10 -3.87
C LEU A 196 -11.20 -1.24 -3.51
N VAL A 197 -11.00 -2.18 -4.44
CA VAL A 197 -10.12 -3.33 -4.27
C VAL A 197 -9.04 -3.30 -5.34
N LYS A 198 -7.76 -3.25 -4.94
CA LYS A 198 -6.64 -3.43 -5.86
C LYS A 198 -5.97 -4.77 -5.61
N LEU A 199 -5.64 -5.45 -6.69
CA LEU A 199 -4.99 -6.76 -6.72
C LEU A 199 -3.86 -6.74 -7.74
N SER A 200 -2.81 -7.51 -7.53
CA SER A 200 -1.94 -7.94 -8.63
C SER A 200 -2.60 -9.12 -9.39
N ALA A 201 -2.10 -9.44 -10.59
CA ALA A 201 -2.56 -10.61 -11.34
C ALA A 201 -2.31 -11.92 -10.55
N GLU A 202 -1.20 -12.01 -9.81
CA GLU A 202 -0.88 -13.16 -8.95
C GLU A 202 -1.84 -13.25 -7.77
N GLU A 203 -2.20 -12.13 -7.16
CA GLU A 203 -3.15 -12.05 -6.06
C GLU A 203 -4.57 -12.40 -6.51
N LEU A 204 -4.97 -11.98 -7.71
CA LEU A 204 -6.23 -12.40 -8.31
C LEU A 204 -6.24 -13.91 -8.56
N ALA A 205 -5.13 -14.47 -9.07
CA ALA A 205 -5.00 -15.92 -9.25
C ALA A 205 -5.10 -16.67 -7.91
N PHE A 206 -4.50 -16.13 -6.84
CA PHE A 206 -4.65 -16.66 -5.47
C PHE A 206 -6.12 -16.67 -5.03
N LEU A 207 -6.86 -15.58 -5.23
CA LEU A 207 -8.30 -15.53 -4.89
C LEU A 207 -9.14 -16.46 -5.78
N CYS A 208 -8.73 -16.66 -7.01
CA CYS A 208 -9.42 -17.58 -7.92
C CYS A 208 -9.33 -19.03 -7.45
N ARG A 209 -8.20 -19.43 -6.85
CA ARG A 209 -7.94 -20.85 -6.57
C ARG A 209 -8.19 -21.71 -7.81
N HIS A 210 -9.34 -22.40 -7.84
CA HIS A 210 -9.78 -23.23 -8.98
C HIS A 210 -10.98 -22.63 -9.73
N GLN A 211 -11.40 -21.41 -9.37
CA GLN A 211 -12.53 -20.74 -9.99
C GLN A 211 -12.08 -19.94 -11.22
N ASN A 212 -13.02 -19.70 -12.13
CA ASN A 212 -12.78 -18.79 -13.25
C ASN A 212 -12.64 -17.35 -12.78
N GLU A 213 -11.65 -16.62 -13.30
CA GLU A 213 -11.33 -15.23 -12.95
C GLU A 213 -12.57 -14.31 -13.06
N THR A 214 -13.31 -14.39 -14.16
CA THR A 214 -14.51 -13.58 -14.37
C THR A 214 -15.55 -13.80 -13.27
N LYS A 215 -15.72 -15.03 -12.79
CA LYS A 215 -16.65 -15.32 -11.68
C LYS A 215 -16.18 -14.69 -10.37
N VAL A 216 -14.88 -14.70 -10.11
CA VAL A 216 -14.30 -14.10 -8.89
C VAL A 216 -14.43 -12.59 -8.94
N LEU A 217 -14.10 -11.93 -10.06
CA LEU A 217 -14.30 -10.50 -10.25
C LEU A 217 -15.77 -10.09 -10.08
N GLN A 218 -16.70 -10.85 -10.68
CA GLN A 218 -18.13 -10.64 -10.50
C GLN A 218 -18.57 -10.82 -9.04
N LYS A 219 -17.96 -11.76 -8.31
CA LYS A 219 -18.25 -11.97 -6.88
C LYS A 219 -17.78 -10.77 -6.05
N ILE A 220 -16.59 -10.22 -6.31
CA ILE A 220 -16.07 -9.03 -5.66
C ILE A 220 -17.02 -7.83 -5.87
N LEU A 221 -17.40 -7.57 -7.12
CA LEU A 221 -18.33 -6.48 -7.45
C LEU A 221 -19.71 -6.67 -6.80
N LYS A 222 -20.24 -7.89 -6.77
CA LYS A 222 -21.53 -8.21 -6.11
C LYS A 222 -21.46 -8.09 -4.59
N ALA A 223 -20.30 -8.26 -3.97
CA ALA A 223 -20.10 -8.11 -2.55
C ALA A 223 -20.15 -6.64 -2.11
N GLY A 224 -19.95 -5.68 -3.03
CA GLY A 224 -20.11 -4.25 -2.77
C GLY A 224 -19.01 -3.37 -3.33
N ALA A 225 -17.91 -3.94 -3.84
CA ALA A 225 -16.85 -3.15 -4.46
C ALA A 225 -17.39 -2.37 -5.68
N SER A 226 -17.15 -1.06 -5.69
CA SER A 226 -17.50 -0.18 -6.81
C SER A 226 -16.42 -0.17 -7.89
N LEU A 227 -15.16 -0.42 -7.49
CA LEU A 227 -14.01 -0.43 -8.39
C LEU A 227 -13.04 -1.57 -8.01
N VAL A 228 -12.70 -2.42 -8.97
CA VAL A 228 -11.68 -3.45 -8.84
C VAL A 228 -10.57 -3.18 -9.85
N LEU A 229 -9.34 -3.15 -9.39
CA LEU A 229 -8.14 -2.90 -10.18
C LEU A 229 -7.22 -4.11 -10.14
N VAL A 230 -6.70 -4.50 -11.31
CA VAL A 230 -5.75 -5.60 -11.45
C VAL A 230 -4.49 -5.12 -12.16
N THR A 231 -3.40 -5.01 -11.40
CA THR A 231 -2.08 -4.63 -11.91
C THR A 231 -1.28 -5.88 -12.29
N ASP A 232 -0.41 -5.79 -13.32
CA ASP A 232 0.44 -6.90 -13.76
C ASP A 232 1.81 -6.38 -14.28
N GLY A 233 2.54 -5.68 -13.40
CA GLY A 233 3.84 -5.11 -13.74
C GLY A 233 3.81 -4.22 -14.97
N GLY A 234 4.60 -4.57 -15.99
CA GLY A 234 4.65 -3.85 -17.28
C GLY A 234 3.54 -4.19 -18.27
N LYS A 235 2.50 -4.92 -17.86
CA LYS A 235 1.32 -5.21 -18.69
C LYS A 235 0.19 -4.21 -18.41
N PRO A 236 -0.87 -4.16 -19.25
CA PRO A 236 -1.98 -3.26 -19.04
C PRO A 236 -2.64 -3.43 -17.67
N LEU A 237 -2.85 -2.30 -16.96
CA LEU A 237 -3.73 -2.24 -15.80
C LEU A 237 -5.15 -2.55 -16.29
N ARG A 238 -5.82 -3.47 -15.62
CA ARG A 238 -7.24 -3.77 -15.90
C ARG A 238 -8.12 -3.20 -14.80
N TYR A 239 -9.25 -2.62 -15.18
CA TYR A 239 -10.23 -2.13 -14.21
C TYR A 239 -11.63 -2.70 -14.48
N PHE A 240 -12.41 -2.86 -13.43
CA PHE A 240 -13.74 -3.44 -13.46
C PHE A 240 -14.66 -2.66 -12.52
N THR A 241 -15.82 -2.26 -13.04
CA THR A 241 -16.93 -1.66 -12.29
C THR A 241 -18.20 -2.49 -12.51
N SER A 242 -19.32 -2.11 -11.91
CA SER A 242 -20.60 -2.80 -12.15
C SER A 242 -21.11 -2.63 -13.57
N SER A 243 -20.71 -1.58 -14.30
CA SER A 243 -21.20 -1.20 -15.62
C SER A 243 -20.15 -1.25 -16.72
N HIS A 244 -18.87 -1.08 -16.39
CA HIS A 244 -17.77 -0.99 -17.34
C HIS A 244 -16.57 -1.86 -16.96
N TYR A 245 -15.76 -2.19 -17.94
CA TYR A 245 -14.42 -2.74 -17.75
C TYR A 245 -13.53 -2.20 -18.86
N GLY A 246 -12.25 -2.04 -18.57
CA GLY A 246 -11.28 -1.53 -19.52
C GLY A 246 -9.85 -1.78 -19.08
N SER A 247 -8.91 -1.19 -19.81
CA SER A 247 -7.50 -1.30 -19.52
C SER A 247 -6.75 -0.01 -19.85
N ILE A 248 -5.73 0.27 -19.04
CA ILE A 248 -4.78 1.37 -19.26
C ILE A 248 -3.45 0.78 -19.68
N GLU A 249 -2.95 1.18 -20.83
CA GLU A 249 -1.64 0.74 -21.32
C GLU A 249 -0.51 1.28 -20.43
N PRO A 250 0.47 0.45 -20.07
CA PRO A 250 1.59 0.88 -19.24
C PRO A 250 2.50 1.84 -20.03
N ARG A 251 3.14 2.75 -19.31
CA ARG A 251 4.23 3.53 -19.88
C ARG A 251 5.47 2.66 -20.08
N ASN A 252 6.08 2.76 -21.24
CA ASN A 252 7.34 2.08 -21.51
C ASN A 252 8.47 2.85 -20.81
N VAL A 253 8.98 2.28 -19.72
CA VAL A 253 10.06 2.84 -18.90
C VAL A 253 11.15 1.80 -18.65
N GLN A 254 12.37 2.26 -18.44
CA GLN A 254 13.45 1.37 -18.02
C GLN A 254 13.33 1.14 -16.51
N MET A 255 13.01 -0.09 -16.11
CA MET A 255 12.90 -0.46 -14.70
C MET A 255 14.29 -0.53 -14.06
N VAL A 256 14.44 0.18 -12.94
CA VAL A 256 15.60 0.14 -12.04
C VAL A 256 15.28 -0.69 -10.80
N ASP A 257 14.15 -0.41 -10.15
CA ASP A 257 13.70 -1.09 -8.95
C ASP A 257 12.17 -1.14 -8.92
N SER A 258 11.57 -2.30 -8.62
CA SER A 258 10.12 -2.44 -8.52
C SER A 258 9.57 -2.15 -7.12
N THR A 259 10.43 -1.80 -6.17
CA THR A 259 10.03 -1.49 -4.78
C THR A 259 9.05 -0.32 -4.76
N ALA A 260 7.98 -0.46 -4.00
CA ALA A 260 6.92 0.52 -3.82
C ALA A 260 6.18 0.99 -5.10
N ALA A 261 6.38 0.35 -6.25
CA ALA A 261 5.66 0.72 -7.49
C ALA A 261 4.13 0.59 -7.33
N GLY A 262 3.67 -0.50 -6.70
CA GLY A 262 2.26 -0.71 -6.36
C GLY A 262 1.75 0.34 -5.36
N ASP A 263 2.55 0.67 -4.36
CA ASP A 263 2.20 1.65 -3.33
C ASP A 263 2.15 3.07 -3.93
N ALA A 264 3.08 3.41 -4.85
CA ALA A 264 3.05 4.67 -5.60
C ALA A 264 1.81 4.79 -6.50
N PHE A 265 1.43 3.70 -7.18
CA PHE A 265 0.19 3.62 -7.94
C PHE A 265 -1.03 3.87 -7.04
N VAL A 266 -1.13 3.16 -5.91
CA VAL A 266 -2.24 3.32 -4.96
C VAL A 266 -2.24 4.73 -4.38
N GLY A 267 -1.08 5.27 -3.99
CA GLY A 267 -0.95 6.64 -3.49
C GLY A 267 -1.42 7.68 -4.52
N GLY A 268 -1.03 7.54 -5.78
CA GLY A 268 -1.50 8.41 -6.87
C GLY A 268 -3.01 8.30 -7.11
N LEU A 269 -3.55 7.08 -7.06
CA LEU A 269 -5.00 6.85 -7.16
C LEU A 269 -5.76 7.53 -6.03
N LEU A 270 -5.37 7.28 -4.78
CA LEU A 270 -6.05 7.84 -3.61
C LEU A 270 -5.89 9.36 -3.52
N TYR A 271 -4.75 9.90 -3.96
CA TYR A 271 -4.56 11.34 -4.13
C TYR A 271 -5.60 11.94 -5.08
N ARG A 272 -5.78 11.37 -6.28
CA ARG A 272 -6.75 11.87 -7.27
C ARG A 272 -8.19 11.73 -6.77
N LEU A 273 -8.53 10.61 -6.13
CA LEU A 273 -9.86 10.44 -5.52
C LEU A 273 -10.11 11.46 -4.41
N SER A 274 -9.10 11.72 -3.57
CA SER A 274 -9.15 12.73 -2.52
C SER A 274 -9.30 14.15 -3.07
N ASP A 275 -8.55 14.50 -4.12
CA ASP A 275 -8.57 15.82 -4.78
C ASP A 275 -9.95 16.12 -5.40
N LEU A 276 -10.60 15.12 -5.96
CA LEU A 276 -11.93 15.21 -6.55
C LEU A 276 -13.07 15.00 -5.54
N ASP A 277 -12.76 14.93 -4.25
CA ASP A 277 -13.72 14.68 -3.16
C ASP A 277 -14.60 13.42 -3.36
N ILE A 278 -14.01 12.37 -3.97
CA ILE A 278 -14.70 11.09 -4.22
C ILE A 278 -14.87 10.34 -2.90
N THR A 279 -16.12 10.06 -2.55
CA THR A 279 -16.54 9.29 -1.38
C THR A 279 -17.03 7.90 -1.78
N ALA A 280 -17.34 7.03 -0.81
CA ALA A 280 -17.95 5.73 -1.09
C ALA A 280 -19.22 5.86 -1.94
N ALA A 281 -20.05 6.86 -1.67
CA ALA A 281 -21.30 7.09 -2.40
C ALA A 281 -21.08 7.54 -3.85
N SER A 282 -20.04 8.34 -4.13
CA SER A 282 -19.76 8.86 -5.47
C SER A 282 -18.82 7.98 -6.29
N LEU A 283 -18.09 7.05 -5.68
CA LEU A 283 -17.20 6.13 -6.40
C LEU A 283 -17.95 5.27 -7.43
N LYS A 284 -19.19 4.88 -7.11
CA LYS A 284 -20.02 4.13 -8.05
C LYS A 284 -20.37 4.97 -9.28
N ALA A 285 -20.73 6.25 -9.09
CA ALA A 285 -21.02 7.15 -10.20
C ALA A 285 -19.77 7.42 -11.07
N LEU A 286 -18.61 7.55 -10.44
CA LEU A 286 -17.32 7.62 -11.16
C LEU A 286 -17.11 6.37 -12.05
N GLY A 287 -17.50 5.18 -11.58
CA GLY A 287 -17.43 3.94 -12.36
C GLY A 287 -18.37 3.91 -13.58
N GLU A 288 -19.33 4.83 -13.67
CA GLU A 288 -20.23 5.04 -14.81
C GLU A 288 -19.69 6.07 -15.82
N ASP A 289 -18.58 6.76 -15.49
CA ASP A 289 -17.85 7.71 -16.34
C ASP A 289 -16.46 7.15 -16.68
N PRO A 290 -16.33 6.36 -17.76
CA PRO A 290 -15.06 5.76 -18.14
C PRO A 290 -13.97 6.78 -18.43
N GLU A 291 -14.30 7.94 -19.01
CA GLU A 291 -13.32 8.97 -19.38
C GLU A 291 -12.66 9.55 -18.13
N GLN A 292 -13.45 9.96 -17.14
CA GLN A 292 -12.93 10.48 -15.87
C GLN A 292 -12.17 9.40 -15.09
N LEU A 293 -12.68 8.17 -15.08
CA LEU A 293 -12.01 7.04 -14.39
C LEU A 293 -10.65 6.74 -15.03
N GLU A 294 -10.57 6.67 -16.37
CA GLU A 294 -9.33 6.39 -17.10
C GLU A 294 -8.30 7.51 -16.93
N ASP A 295 -8.70 8.77 -16.81
CA ASP A 295 -7.81 9.89 -16.48
C ASP A 295 -7.16 9.69 -15.11
N ILE A 296 -7.97 9.35 -14.09
CA ILE A 296 -7.48 9.05 -12.74
C ILE A 296 -6.52 7.85 -12.74
N LEU A 297 -6.88 6.78 -13.43
CA LEU A 297 -6.06 5.56 -13.51
C LEU A 297 -4.76 5.78 -14.30
N THR A 298 -4.79 6.64 -15.32
CA THR A 298 -3.60 7.06 -16.07
C THR A 298 -2.63 7.82 -15.17
N PHE A 299 -3.12 8.75 -14.36
CA PHE A 299 -2.31 9.44 -13.36
C PHE A 299 -1.69 8.47 -12.33
N ALA A 300 -2.50 7.56 -11.79
CA ALA A 300 -2.02 6.55 -10.84
C ALA A 300 -0.93 5.65 -11.49
N SER A 301 -1.14 5.24 -12.75
CA SER A 301 -0.17 4.44 -13.50
C SER A 301 1.13 5.20 -13.77
N ALA A 302 1.05 6.52 -13.98
CA ALA A 302 2.22 7.39 -14.12
C ALA A 302 3.04 7.45 -12.83
N CYS A 303 2.38 7.50 -11.65
CA CYS A 303 3.08 7.43 -10.35
C CYS A 303 3.85 6.11 -10.19
N GLY A 304 3.22 4.97 -10.50
CA GLY A 304 3.88 3.67 -10.48
C GLY A 304 5.02 3.55 -11.49
N ALA A 305 4.84 4.09 -12.70
CA ALA A 305 5.86 4.11 -13.75
C ALA A 305 7.08 4.96 -13.36
N HIS A 306 6.86 6.11 -12.71
CA HIS A 306 7.97 6.90 -12.16
C HIS A 306 8.71 6.10 -11.08
N ALA A 307 8.00 5.49 -10.13
CA ALA A 307 8.61 4.77 -9.02
C ALA A 307 9.56 3.67 -9.50
N VAL A 308 9.21 2.89 -10.53
CA VAL A 308 10.09 1.81 -11.03
C VAL A 308 11.38 2.30 -11.69
N THR A 309 11.52 3.59 -12.01
CA THR A 309 12.74 4.17 -12.59
C THR A 309 13.75 4.64 -11.55
N HIS A 310 13.41 4.53 -10.26
CA HIS A 310 14.23 4.97 -9.13
C HIS A 310 14.40 3.85 -8.10
N ALA A 311 15.51 3.86 -7.37
CA ALA A 311 15.76 2.87 -6.32
C ALA A 311 15.12 3.28 -4.99
N GLY A 312 14.64 2.28 -4.22
CA GLY A 312 14.11 2.43 -2.87
C GLY A 312 12.61 2.74 -2.83
N ALA A 313 12.04 2.84 -1.63
CA ALA A 313 10.61 3.07 -1.43
C ALA A 313 10.27 4.57 -1.43
N PHE A 314 10.47 5.30 -0.32
CA PHE A 314 10.13 6.74 -0.25
C PHE A 314 10.87 7.60 -1.27
N THR A 315 12.12 7.24 -1.60
CA THR A 315 12.96 7.96 -2.55
C THR A 315 12.45 7.88 -3.98
N SER A 316 11.76 6.79 -4.33
CA SER A 316 11.21 6.57 -5.68
C SER A 316 9.84 7.22 -5.90
N LEU A 317 9.16 7.67 -4.85
CA LEU A 317 7.83 8.27 -4.97
C LEU A 317 7.90 9.61 -5.72
N PRO A 318 6.99 9.89 -6.68
CA PRO A 318 6.99 11.15 -7.42
C PRO A 318 6.26 12.28 -6.68
N GLY A 319 6.67 13.51 -6.96
CA GLY A 319 5.82 14.69 -6.79
C GLY A 319 5.02 15.02 -8.07
N LEU A 320 4.16 16.04 -8.01
CA LEU A 320 3.28 16.40 -9.15
C LEU A 320 4.05 16.75 -10.43
N GLU A 321 5.17 17.47 -10.31
CA GLU A 321 5.99 17.84 -11.47
C GLU A 321 6.58 16.61 -12.16
N GLU A 322 7.05 15.66 -11.37
CA GLU A 322 7.67 14.43 -11.85
C GLU A 322 6.63 13.51 -12.53
N VAL A 323 5.41 13.43 -12.00
CA VAL A 323 4.31 12.68 -12.63
C VAL A 323 3.95 13.24 -13.98
N SER A 324 3.97 14.58 -14.16
CA SER A 324 3.58 15.23 -15.41
C SER A 324 4.37 14.75 -16.63
N ALA A 325 5.63 14.36 -16.44
CA ALA A 325 6.48 13.81 -17.50
C ALA A 325 6.01 12.43 -18.03
N TYR A 326 5.17 11.75 -17.28
CA TYR A 326 4.63 10.43 -17.60
C TYR A 326 3.16 10.49 -18.07
N LEU A 327 2.54 11.66 -18.10
CA LEU A 327 1.18 11.80 -18.60
C LEU A 327 1.16 11.93 -20.15
N PRO A 328 0.04 11.56 -20.82
CA PRO A 328 -0.14 11.86 -22.22
C PRO A 328 -0.13 13.38 -22.42
N GLY A 329 0.53 13.84 -23.48
CA GLY A 329 0.50 15.24 -23.88
C GLY A 329 -0.85 15.62 -24.46
#